data_0ba9e391b6833c8548881d7d6d1866ed
#
_entry.id   0ba9e391b6833c8548881d7d6d1866ed
#
_cell.length_a   1.000
_cell.length_b   1.000
_cell.length_c   1.000
_cell.angle_alpha   90.00
_cell.angle_beta   90.00
_cell.angle_gamma   90.00
#
_symmetry.space_group_name_H-M   'P 1'
#
loop_
_entity.id
_entity.type
_entity.pdbx_description
1 polymer ?
#
loop_
_entity_poly.entity_id
_entity_poly.type
_entity_poly.pdbx_seq_one_letter_code
_entity_poly.pdbx_strand_id
1 'polypeptide(L)'
;MDIVTKEKLNMLIQLARVDRDFAGEERDLIYQIARDSNFPEDGVTTLIQEPESIGSLGALSVKQKVDYLMSAVEMVFADHRIKESEVIFTQNIAVKLGFLKNVVAFLIENFEKCTPDELRRKVTSEFMPI
;
A
#
# COMPACT_ATOMS: atom_id res chain seq x y z
N MET A 1 3.02 20.09 -2.48
CA MET A 1 3.28 18.63 -2.44
C MET A 1 2.58 18.05 -1.23
N ASP A 2 1.82 17.01 -1.45
CA ASP A 2 1.02 16.38 -0.40
C ASP A 2 1.86 15.39 0.40
N ILE A 3 2.01 15.62 1.70
CA ILE A 3 2.79 14.76 2.58
C ILE A 3 2.15 13.36 2.67
N VAL A 4 0.82 13.27 2.68
CA VAL A 4 0.12 11.99 2.74
C VAL A 4 0.44 11.14 1.51
N THR A 5 0.40 11.74 0.32
CA THR A 5 0.75 11.06 -0.92
C THR A 5 2.22 10.64 -0.92
N LYS A 6 3.11 11.51 -0.46
CA LYS A 6 4.54 11.20 -0.38
C LYS A 6 4.80 10.00 0.53
N GLU A 7 4.18 9.96 1.70
CA GLU A 7 4.33 8.84 2.62
C GLU A 7 3.79 7.54 2.04
N LYS A 8 2.66 7.61 1.33
CA LYS A 8 2.09 6.45 0.66
C LYS A 8 3.06 5.89 -0.39
N LEU A 9 3.59 6.77 -1.23
CA LEU A 9 4.54 6.37 -2.28
C LEU A 9 5.82 5.79 -1.67
N ASN A 10 6.33 6.41 -0.61
CA ASN A 10 7.51 5.90 0.09
C ASN A 10 7.26 4.49 0.63
N MET A 11 6.11 4.25 1.23
CA MET A 11 5.72 2.94 1.73
C MET A 11 5.66 1.91 0.60
N LEU A 12 5.03 2.27 -0.51
CA LEU A 12 4.87 1.36 -1.66
C LEU A 12 6.22 1.02 -2.30
N ILE A 13 7.13 1.98 -2.38
CA ILE A 13 8.48 1.75 -2.89
C ILE A 13 9.21 0.73 -2.00
N GLN A 14 9.10 0.87 -0.69
CA GLN A 14 9.76 -0.05 0.23
C GLN A 14 9.13 -1.44 0.16
N LEU A 15 7.80 -1.52 0.02
CA LEU A 15 7.11 -2.79 -0.19
C LEU A 15 7.63 -3.48 -1.45
N ALA A 16 7.73 -2.74 -2.56
CA ALA A 16 8.18 -3.31 -3.83
C ALA A 16 9.62 -3.83 -3.76
N ARG A 17 10.43 -3.28 -2.86
CA ARG A 17 11.84 -3.64 -2.72
C ARG A 17 12.12 -4.71 -1.67
N VAL A 18 11.12 -5.13 -0.92
CA VAL A 18 11.34 -5.99 0.25
C VAL A 18 11.96 -7.33 -0.12
N ASP A 19 11.71 -7.83 -1.32
CA ASP A 19 12.31 -9.07 -1.83
C ASP A 19 13.49 -8.83 -2.75
N ARG A 20 13.94 -7.57 -2.85
CA ARG A 20 15.06 -7.13 -3.68
C ARG A 20 14.82 -7.25 -5.19
N ASP A 21 13.59 -7.45 -5.59
CA ASP A 21 13.22 -7.56 -7.00
C ASP A 21 12.18 -6.48 -7.33
N PHE A 22 12.69 -5.28 -7.62
CA PHE A 22 11.83 -4.15 -7.96
C PHE A 22 11.44 -4.26 -9.44
N ALA A 23 10.39 -5.05 -9.69
CA ALA A 23 9.92 -5.36 -11.04
C ALA A 23 9.38 -4.12 -11.76
N GLY A 24 9.40 -4.18 -13.09
CA GLY A 24 8.91 -3.09 -13.94
C GLY A 24 7.44 -2.77 -13.69
N GLU A 25 6.61 -3.79 -13.50
CA GLU A 25 5.18 -3.61 -13.24
C GLU A 25 4.94 -2.88 -11.92
N GLU A 26 5.75 -3.15 -10.91
CA GLU A 26 5.65 -2.46 -9.62
C GLU A 26 6.07 -1.00 -9.76
N ARG A 27 7.14 -0.74 -10.49
CA ARG A 27 7.60 0.62 -10.77
C ARG A 27 6.54 1.41 -11.54
N ASP A 28 5.96 0.80 -12.57
CA ASP A 28 4.92 1.43 -13.39
C ASP A 28 3.71 1.80 -12.54
N LEU A 29 3.32 0.92 -11.63
CA LEU A 29 2.19 1.19 -10.73
C LEU A 29 2.48 2.37 -9.80
N ILE A 30 3.69 2.44 -9.27
CA ILE A 30 4.09 3.56 -8.40
C ILE A 30 3.99 4.89 -9.15
N TYR A 31 4.51 4.96 -10.37
CA TYR A 31 4.42 6.18 -11.18
C TYR A 31 2.97 6.51 -11.56
N GLN A 32 2.15 5.48 -11.81
CA GLN A 32 0.73 5.70 -12.11
C GLN A 32 -0.02 6.28 -10.92
N ILE A 33 0.22 5.76 -9.72
CA ILE A 33 -0.39 6.28 -8.50
C ILE A 33 0.05 7.74 -8.28
N ALA A 34 1.31 8.03 -8.52
CA ALA A 34 1.83 9.40 -8.40
C ALA A 34 1.12 10.34 -9.38
N ARG A 35 0.98 9.94 -10.64
CA ARG A 35 0.29 10.75 -11.64
C ARG A 35 -1.17 11.00 -11.26
N ASP A 36 -1.86 9.96 -10.79
CA ASP A 36 -3.27 10.07 -10.39
C ASP A 36 -3.45 11.02 -9.21
N SER A 37 -2.42 11.20 -8.40
CA SER A 37 -2.45 12.07 -7.23
C SER A 37 -1.76 13.42 -7.47
N ASN A 38 -1.37 13.70 -8.70
CA ASN A 38 -0.64 14.92 -9.08
C ASN A 38 0.67 15.10 -8.33
N PHE A 39 1.35 14.00 -8.02
CA PHE A 39 2.66 14.03 -7.37
C PHE A 39 3.75 14.03 -8.45
N PRO A 40 4.76 14.92 -8.35
CA PRO A 40 5.78 15.05 -9.40
C PRO A 40 6.60 13.78 -9.61
N GLU A 41 6.86 13.44 -10.86
CA GLU A 41 7.69 12.27 -11.20
C GLU A 41 9.10 12.38 -10.61
N ASP A 42 9.68 13.59 -10.59
CA ASP A 42 10.98 13.82 -9.98
C ASP A 42 10.99 13.46 -8.50
N GLY A 43 9.87 13.72 -7.81
CA GLY A 43 9.71 13.35 -6.41
C GLY A 43 9.71 11.85 -6.21
N VAL A 44 9.08 11.11 -7.13
CA VAL A 44 9.08 9.64 -7.11
C VAL A 44 10.50 9.11 -7.29
N THR A 45 11.21 9.63 -8.29
CA THR A 45 12.58 9.22 -8.57
C THR A 45 13.48 9.44 -7.36
N THR A 46 13.32 10.59 -6.68
CA THR A 46 14.09 10.88 -5.46
C THR A 46 13.79 9.85 -4.37
N LEU A 47 12.52 9.51 -4.16
CA LEU A 47 12.14 8.51 -3.16
C LEU A 47 12.68 7.12 -3.48
N ILE A 48 12.73 6.76 -4.77
CA ILE A 48 13.30 5.48 -5.18
C ILE A 48 14.80 5.43 -4.87
N GLN A 49 15.51 6.53 -5.11
CA GLN A 49 16.94 6.60 -4.85
C GLN A 49 17.26 6.66 -3.36
N GLU A 50 16.47 7.40 -2.59
CA GLU A 50 16.67 7.61 -1.15
C GLU A 50 15.32 7.46 -0.41
N PRO A 51 14.87 6.22 -0.15
CA PRO A 51 13.64 6.01 0.61
C PRO A 51 13.76 6.57 2.02
N GLU A 52 12.67 7.13 2.52
CA GLU A 52 12.62 7.68 3.87
C GLU A 52 12.09 6.63 4.85
N SER A 53 12.36 6.81 6.13
CA SER A 53 11.79 5.95 7.16
C SER A 53 10.27 6.06 7.15
N ILE A 54 9.60 4.93 7.34
CA ILE A 54 8.14 4.93 7.48
C ILE A 54 7.79 5.47 8.86
N GLY A 55 7.08 6.60 8.88
CA GLY A 55 6.68 7.22 10.13
C GLY A 55 5.47 6.57 10.76
N SER A 56 4.89 7.26 11.75
CA SER A 56 3.64 6.81 12.37
C SER A 56 2.48 6.96 11.39
N LEU A 57 1.73 5.90 11.21
CA LEU A 57 0.57 5.88 10.33
C LEU A 57 -0.75 6.04 11.10
N GLY A 58 -0.69 6.13 12.43
CA GLY A 58 -1.88 6.21 13.26
C GLY A 58 -2.64 7.52 13.14
N ALA A 59 -1.98 8.59 12.70
CA ALA A 59 -2.59 9.91 12.58
C ALA A 59 -3.40 10.10 11.29
N LEU A 60 -3.35 9.15 10.36
CA LEU A 60 -4.12 9.22 9.13
C LEU A 60 -5.62 9.07 9.42
N SER A 61 -6.46 9.66 8.56
CA SER A 61 -7.90 9.42 8.64
C SER A 61 -8.22 7.97 8.28
N VAL A 62 -9.42 7.50 8.64
CA VAL A 62 -9.86 6.14 8.30
C VAL A 62 -9.80 5.94 6.78
N LYS A 63 -10.29 6.92 6.02
CA LYS A 63 -10.27 6.84 4.56
C LYS A 63 -8.84 6.71 4.03
N GLN A 64 -7.91 7.49 4.57
CA GLN A 64 -6.51 7.43 4.17
C GLN A 64 -5.87 6.09 4.53
N LYS A 65 -6.20 5.56 5.72
CA LYS A 65 -5.71 4.25 6.15
C LYS A 65 -6.18 3.13 5.23
N VAL A 66 -7.45 3.14 4.87
CA VAL A 66 -8.01 2.16 3.94
C VAL A 66 -7.35 2.28 2.57
N ASP A 67 -7.15 3.53 2.11
CA ASP A 67 -6.52 3.78 0.82
C ASP A 67 -5.07 3.27 0.78
N TYR A 68 -4.30 3.49 1.84
CA TYR A 68 -2.94 2.97 1.96
C TYR A 68 -2.93 1.45 1.88
N LEU A 69 -3.82 0.81 2.65
CA LEU A 69 -3.90 -0.65 2.70
C LEU A 69 -4.29 -1.23 1.34
N MET A 70 -5.29 -0.65 0.68
CA MET A 70 -5.72 -1.11 -0.64
C MET A 70 -4.61 -0.98 -1.68
N SER A 71 -3.86 0.13 -1.63
CA SER A 71 -2.74 0.33 -2.55
C SER A 71 -1.61 -0.67 -2.29
N ALA A 72 -1.35 -1.00 -1.02
CA ALA A 72 -0.33 -2.00 -0.69
C ALA A 72 -0.72 -3.38 -1.24
N VAL A 73 -1.98 -3.78 -1.10
CA VAL A 73 -2.46 -5.06 -1.63
C VAL A 73 -2.38 -5.05 -3.17
N GLU A 74 -2.76 -3.95 -3.81
CA GLU A 74 -2.63 -3.80 -5.25
C GLU A 74 -1.18 -4.00 -5.70
N MET A 75 -0.22 -3.48 -4.93
CA MET A 75 1.20 -3.65 -5.22
C MET A 75 1.61 -5.13 -5.12
N VAL A 76 1.07 -5.88 -4.16
CA VAL A 76 1.35 -7.31 -4.02
C VAL A 76 0.95 -8.07 -5.29
N PHE A 77 -0.11 -7.63 -5.97
CA PHE A 77 -0.58 -8.27 -7.20
C PHE A 77 0.07 -7.73 -8.47
N ALA A 78 0.87 -6.68 -8.39
CA ALA A 78 1.31 -5.92 -9.57
C ALA A 78 2.08 -6.75 -10.59
N ASP A 79 2.90 -7.71 -10.15
CA ASP A 79 3.69 -8.54 -11.05
C ASP A 79 3.09 -9.93 -11.27
N HIS A 80 1.82 -10.11 -10.90
CA HIS A 80 1.06 -11.36 -11.03
C HIS A 80 1.61 -12.52 -10.17
N ARG A 81 2.48 -12.23 -9.22
CA ARG A 81 3.00 -13.21 -8.27
C ARG A 81 2.86 -12.68 -6.86
N ILE A 82 2.31 -13.50 -5.98
CA ILE A 82 2.17 -13.14 -4.56
C ILE A 82 3.40 -13.65 -3.83
N LYS A 83 4.23 -12.73 -3.34
CA LYS A 83 5.47 -13.06 -2.65
C LYS A 83 5.27 -12.97 -1.15
N GLU A 84 5.76 -13.97 -0.43
CA GLU A 84 5.59 -14.03 1.03
C GLU A 84 6.18 -12.82 1.74
N SER A 85 7.35 -12.35 1.31
CA SER A 85 7.98 -11.17 1.90
C SER A 85 7.11 -9.93 1.77
N GLU A 86 6.43 -9.77 0.65
CA GLU A 86 5.52 -8.65 0.43
C GLU A 86 4.25 -8.78 1.28
N VAL A 87 3.75 -9.99 1.45
CA VAL A 87 2.60 -10.24 2.32
C VAL A 87 2.93 -9.88 3.76
N ILE A 88 4.09 -10.31 4.25
CA ILE A 88 4.54 -10.01 5.61
C ILE A 88 4.71 -8.50 5.81
N PHE A 89 5.33 -7.81 4.85
CA PHE A 89 5.48 -6.37 4.90
C PHE A 89 4.11 -5.69 4.98
N THR A 90 3.17 -6.12 4.16
CA THR A 90 1.81 -5.56 4.13
C THR A 90 1.07 -5.82 5.44
N GLN A 91 1.26 -6.98 6.05
CA GLN A 91 0.69 -7.28 7.36
C GLN A 91 1.22 -6.31 8.43
N ASN A 92 2.50 -6.01 8.40
CA ASN A 92 3.10 -5.05 9.34
C ASN A 92 2.56 -3.64 9.12
N ILE A 93 2.37 -3.24 7.87
CA ILE A 93 1.75 -1.96 7.53
C ILE A 93 0.30 -1.91 8.03
N ALA A 94 -0.46 -3.00 7.84
CA ALA A 94 -1.85 -3.06 8.30
C ALA A 94 -1.94 -2.83 9.81
N VAL A 95 -1.06 -3.45 10.58
CA VAL A 95 -1.00 -3.26 12.04
C VAL A 95 -0.65 -1.82 12.39
N LYS A 96 0.32 -1.23 11.70
CA LYS A 96 0.68 0.18 11.91
C LYS A 96 -0.46 1.14 11.59
N LEU A 97 -1.30 0.79 10.63
CA LEU A 97 -2.49 1.56 10.29
C LEU A 97 -3.63 1.38 11.28
N GLY A 98 -3.54 0.37 12.16
CA GLY A 98 -4.56 0.10 13.15
C GLY A 98 -5.57 -0.98 12.78
N PHE A 99 -5.29 -1.74 11.72
CA PHE A 99 -6.14 -2.87 11.33
C PHE A 99 -5.72 -4.16 12.03
N LEU A 100 -6.64 -5.11 12.07
CA LEU A 100 -6.29 -6.47 12.47
C LEU A 100 -5.39 -7.09 11.39
N LYS A 101 -4.39 -7.86 11.82
CA LYS A 101 -3.40 -8.42 10.92
C LYS A 101 -4.02 -9.31 9.83
N ASN A 102 -5.08 -10.04 10.16
CA ASN A 102 -5.74 -10.95 9.23
C ASN A 102 -6.50 -10.24 8.09
N VAL A 103 -6.58 -8.90 8.12
CA VAL A 103 -7.17 -8.15 7.02
C VAL A 103 -6.44 -8.40 5.70
N VAL A 104 -5.13 -8.62 5.76
CA VAL A 104 -4.33 -8.82 4.54
C VAL A 104 -4.72 -10.13 3.86
N ALA A 105 -4.87 -11.23 4.61
CA ALA A 105 -5.31 -12.50 4.05
C ALA A 105 -6.70 -12.37 3.42
N PHE A 106 -7.61 -11.67 4.09
CA PHE A 106 -8.94 -11.41 3.55
C PHE A 106 -8.87 -10.66 2.22
N LEU A 107 -8.07 -9.61 2.15
CA LEU A 107 -7.96 -8.80 0.93
C LEU A 107 -7.33 -9.60 -0.21
N ILE A 108 -6.28 -10.37 0.06
CA ILE A 108 -5.63 -11.19 -0.96
C ILE A 108 -6.63 -12.20 -1.52
N GLU A 109 -7.40 -12.86 -0.65
CA GLU A 109 -8.37 -13.86 -1.07
C GLU A 109 -9.51 -13.27 -1.90
N ASN A 110 -9.93 -12.04 -1.59
CA ASN A 110 -11.12 -11.44 -2.19
C ASN A 110 -10.85 -10.32 -3.18
N PHE A 111 -9.60 -9.98 -3.42
CA PHE A 111 -9.24 -8.80 -4.21
C PHE A 111 -9.83 -8.81 -5.61
N GLU A 112 -9.88 -9.97 -6.25
CA GLU A 112 -10.44 -10.11 -7.59
C GLU A 112 -11.88 -10.56 -7.60
N LYS A 113 -12.44 -10.92 -6.43
CA LYS A 113 -13.82 -11.44 -6.31
C LYS A 113 -14.82 -10.37 -5.94
N CYS A 114 -14.39 -9.27 -5.34
CA CYS A 114 -15.26 -8.19 -4.86
C CYS A 114 -14.88 -6.87 -5.51
N THR A 115 -15.82 -5.95 -5.57
CA THR A 115 -15.52 -4.60 -6.04
C THR A 115 -14.67 -3.87 -5.00
N PRO A 116 -13.89 -2.86 -5.42
CA PRO A 116 -13.14 -2.05 -4.46
C PRO A 116 -14.02 -1.44 -3.36
N ASP A 117 -15.21 -0.99 -3.70
CA ASP A 117 -16.13 -0.40 -2.72
C ASP A 117 -16.58 -1.42 -1.67
N GLU A 118 -16.87 -2.65 -2.09
CA GLU A 118 -17.23 -3.73 -1.18
C GLU A 118 -16.07 -4.06 -0.23
N LEU A 119 -14.85 -4.13 -0.78
CA LEU A 119 -13.66 -4.41 0.02
C LEU A 119 -13.42 -3.30 1.06
N ARG A 120 -13.54 -2.03 0.65
CA ARG A 120 -13.36 -0.89 1.56
C ARG A 120 -14.35 -0.93 2.71
N ARG A 121 -15.61 -1.23 2.43
CA ARG A 121 -16.63 -1.32 3.47
C ARG A 121 -16.34 -2.44 4.46
N LYS A 122 -15.98 -3.63 3.96
CA LYS A 122 -15.69 -4.78 4.81
C LYS A 122 -14.45 -4.57 5.66
N VAL A 123 -13.42 -3.97 5.08
CA VAL A 123 -12.19 -3.66 5.83
C VAL A 123 -12.50 -2.73 7.00
N THR A 124 -13.28 -1.70 6.76
CA THR A 124 -13.64 -0.74 7.80
C THR A 124 -14.53 -1.35 8.87
N SER A 125 -15.53 -2.15 8.49
CA SER A 125 -16.52 -2.69 9.42
C SER A 125 -16.04 -3.92 10.19
N GLU A 126 -15.15 -4.73 9.60
CA GLU A 126 -14.81 -6.04 10.17
C GLU A 126 -13.37 -6.15 10.67
N PHE A 127 -12.47 -5.30 10.20
CA PHE A 127 -11.04 -5.47 10.48
C PHE A 127 -10.39 -4.30 11.22
N MET A 128 -11.15 -3.28 11.59
CA MET A 128 -10.65 -2.21 12.45
C MET A 128 -11.08 -2.47 13.89
N PRO A 129 -10.14 -2.56 14.84
CA PRO A 129 -10.52 -2.63 16.26
C PRO A 129 -11.18 -1.32 16.65
N ILE A 130 -12.16 -1.42 17.49
CA ILE A 130 -12.88 -0.24 18.00
C ILE A 130 -12.06 0.42 19.09
#